data_8cfc8799c3ff75187f0cfc22a38d2b33
#
_entry.id   8cfc8799c3ff75187f0cfc22a38d2b33
#
_cell.length_a   1.000
_cell.length_b   1.000
_cell.length_c   1.000
_cell.angle_alpha   90.00
_cell.angle_beta   90.00
_cell.angle_gamma   90.00
#
_symmetry.space_group_name_H-M   'P 1'
#
loop_
_entity.id
_entity.type
_entity.pdbx_description
1 polymer ?
#
loop_
_entity_poly.entity_id
_entity_poly.type
_entity_poly.pdbx_seq_one_letter_code
_entity_poly.pdbx_strand_id
1 'polypeptide(L)'
;MLKSKSRPRLSVFRSNKQIYAQIIDDVKRKTLVSFSSKDLPKAEKDSLAVAKAVGEGLAKKAKVKKIKEVVFDRSGYKYHGRVKALAEGARQGGLKF
;
A
#
# COMPACT_ATOMS: atom_id res chain seq x y z
N MET A 1 -6.48 -10.38 -16.59
CA MET A 1 -6.17 -10.05 -17.39
C MET A 1 -5.42 -8.88 -17.88
N LEU A 2 -5.82 -8.33 -18.89
CA LEU A 2 -5.09 -7.29 -19.54
C LEU A 2 -4.94 -6.04 -18.71
N LYS A 3 -5.82 -5.86 -17.75
CA LYS A 3 -5.74 -4.68 -16.90
C LYS A 3 -4.48 -4.61 -16.09
N SER A 4 -3.95 -5.73 -15.68
CA SER A 4 -2.76 -5.71 -14.83
C SER A 4 -1.51 -5.28 -15.57
N LYS A 5 -1.53 -5.22 -16.89
CA LYS A 5 -0.39 -4.76 -17.64
C LYS A 5 -0.17 -3.28 -17.55
N SER A 6 -1.25 -2.50 -17.43
CA SER A 6 -1.14 -1.06 -17.42
C SER A 6 -1.17 -0.48 -16.01
N ARG A 7 -1.45 -1.32 -15.02
CA ARG A 7 -1.53 -0.85 -13.65
C ARG A 7 -0.62 -1.67 -12.77
N PRO A 8 0.24 -1.01 -11.98
CA PRO A 8 1.03 -1.73 -11.00
C PRO A 8 0.13 -2.29 -9.90
N ARG A 9 0.63 -3.27 -9.19
CA ARG A 9 -0.10 -3.94 -8.14
C ARG A 9 0.34 -3.42 -6.78
N LEU A 10 -0.63 -3.03 -5.94
CA LEU A 10 -0.37 -2.67 -4.56
C LEU A 10 -0.52 -3.94 -3.74
N SER A 11 0.58 -4.43 -3.22
CA SER A 11 0.63 -5.66 -2.44
C SER A 11 0.83 -5.34 -0.98
N VAL A 12 0.05 -5.96 -0.10
CA VAL A 12 0.07 -5.73 1.34
C VAL A 12 0.68 -6.93 2.04
N PHE A 13 1.55 -6.67 2.99
CA PHE A 13 2.11 -7.69 3.86
C PHE A 13 1.97 -7.26 5.30
N ARG A 14 1.58 -8.18 6.17
CA ARG A 14 1.47 -7.86 7.57
C ARG A 14 1.99 -8.98 8.44
N SER A 15 2.55 -8.61 9.57
CA SER A 15 2.93 -9.55 10.61
C SER A 15 2.31 -9.05 11.92
N ASN A 16 2.61 -9.71 13.02
CA ASN A 16 2.06 -9.32 14.31
C ASN A 16 2.41 -7.89 14.69
N LYS A 17 3.60 -7.45 14.37
CA LYS A 17 4.10 -6.15 14.82
C LYS A 17 4.19 -5.11 13.72
N GLN A 18 4.11 -5.51 12.48
CA GLN A 18 4.37 -4.59 11.38
C GLN A 18 3.42 -4.79 10.23
N ILE A 19 3.26 -3.75 9.46
CA ILE A 19 2.53 -3.82 8.21
C ILE A 19 3.31 -3.01 7.19
N TYR A 20 3.39 -3.49 5.94
CA TYR A 20 3.99 -2.71 4.88
C TYR A 20 3.30 -3.02 3.57
N ALA A 21 3.52 -2.16 2.61
CA ALA A 21 2.92 -2.30 1.30
C ALA A 21 3.93 -1.92 0.24
N GLN A 22 3.78 -2.52 -0.93
CA GLN A 22 4.64 -2.26 -2.08
C GLN A 22 3.78 -2.06 -3.30
N ILE A 23 4.24 -1.20 -4.20
CA ILE A 23 3.64 -1.09 -5.52
C ILE A 23 4.62 -1.74 -6.48
N ILE A 24 4.17 -2.80 -7.13
CA ILE A 24 5.03 -3.67 -7.94
C ILE A 24 4.56 -3.63 -9.39
N ASP A 25 5.53 -3.47 -10.29
CA ASP A 25 5.27 -3.59 -11.72
C ASP A 25 5.52 -5.04 -12.09
N ASP A 26 4.43 -5.79 -12.32
CA ASP A 26 4.52 -7.22 -12.61
C ASP A 26 5.16 -7.49 -13.98
N VAL A 27 5.03 -6.57 -14.91
CA VAL A 27 5.62 -6.74 -16.22
C VAL A 27 7.15 -6.69 -16.13
N LYS A 28 7.66 -5.69 -15.42
CA LYS A 28 9.11 -5.52 -15.24
C LYS A 28 9.63 -6.26 -14.02
N ARG A 29 8.74 -6.84 -13.22
CA ARG A 29 9.10 -7.54 -11.98
C ARG A 29 9.92 -6.67 -11.06
N LYS A 30 9.43 -5.47 -10.84
CA LYS A 30 10.20 -4.47 -10.13
C LYS A 30 9.32 -3.78 -9.10
N THR A 31 9.84 -3.59 -7.90
CA THR A 31 9.14 -2.83 -6.88
C THR A 31 9.35 -1.35 -7.15
N LEU A 32 8.28 -0.64 -7.43
CA LEU A 32 8.35 0.77 -7.77
C LEU A 32 8.40 1.64 -6.52
N VAL A 33 7.59 1.31 -5.52
CA VAL A 33 7.47 2.08 -4.29
C VAL A 33 7.23 1.10 -3.15
N SER A 34 7.78 1.39 -1.98
CA SER A 34 7.46 0.62 -0.79
C SER A 34 7.40 1.55 0.42
N PHE A 35 6.61 1.16 1.42
CA PHE A 35 6.50 1.91 2.65
C PHE A 35 6.08 0.96 3.76
N SER A 36 6.66 1.10 4.92
CA SER A 36 6.33 0.21 6.03
C SER A 36 6.08 1.01 7.30
N SER A 37 5.54 0.33 8.30
CA SER A 37 5.30 0.96 9.59
C SER A 37 6.60 1.44 10.24
N LYS A 38 7.73 0.85 9.89
CA LYS A 38 9.03 1.28 10.39
C LYS A 38 9.44 2.65 9.85
N ASP A 39 8.88 3.05 8.72
CA ASP A 39 9.23 4.33 8.10
C ASP A 39 8.46 5.50 8.68
N LEU A 40 7.54 5.24 9.59
CA LEU A 40 6.76 6.31 10.21
C LEU A 40 7.62 7.05 11.22
N PRO A 41 7.50 8.39 11.27
CA PRO A 41 8.32 9.20 12.17
C PRO A 41 7.95 9.05 13.63
N LYS A 42 6.74 8.60 13.93
CA LYS A 42 6.28 8.41 15.29
C LYS A 42 5.91 6.98 15.54
N ALA A 43 6.18 6.49 16.74
CA ALA A 43 5.69 5.20 17.16
C ALA A 43 4.19 5.34 17.45
N GLU A 44 3.38 4.69 16.64
CA GLU A 44 1.95 4.67 16.83
C GLU A 44 1.57 3.37 17.51
N LYS A 45 0.70 3.43 18.49
CA LYS A 45 0.27 2.23 19.19
C LYS A 45 -0.97 1.60 18.58
N ASP A 46 -1.81 2.42 17.97
CA ASP A 46 -3.04 1.92 17.36
C ASP A 46 -2.71 1.31 16.01
N SER A 47 -2.89 0.00 15.89
CA SER A 47 -2.54 -0.71 14.69
C SER A 47 -3.35 -0.27 13.45
N LEU A 48 -4.58 0.20 13.65
CA LEU A 48 -5.38 0.70 12.54
C LEU A 48 -4.85 2.05 12.06
N ALA A 49 -4.47 2.91 12.98
CA ALA A 49 -3.90 4.21 12.63
C ALA A 49 -2.54 4.03 11.92
N VAL A 50 -1.75 3.07 12.38
CA VAL A 50 -0.47 2.75 11.74
C VAL A 50 -0.70 2.29 10.30
N ALA A 51 -1.66 1.38 10.10
CA ALA A 51 -1.94 0.86 8.76
C ALA A 51 -2.41 1.98 7.82
N LYS A 52 -3.26 2.86 8.32
CA LYS A 52 -3.74 3.98 7.52
C LYS A 52 -2.59 4.92 7.15
N ALA A 53 -1.70 5.19 8.11
CA ALA A 53 -0.55 6.04 7.86
C ALA A 53 0.40 5.42 6.83
N VAL A 54 0.56 4.10 6.87
CA VAL A 54 1.37 3.40 5.87
C VAL A 54 0.76 3.57 4.48
N GLY A 55 -0.56 3.43 4.37
CA GLY A 55 -1.25 3.64 3.09
C GLY A 55 -1.06 5.05 2.57
N GLU A 56 -1.21 6.04 3.44
CA GLU A 56 -1.02 7.43 3.07
C GLU A 56 0.42 7.71 2.63
N GLY A 57 1.39 7.16 3.37
CA GLY A 57 2.80 7.33 3.03
C GLY A 57 3.15 6.71 1.70
N LEU A 58 2.61 5.52 1.44
CA LEU A 58 2.80 4.85 0.17
C LEU A 58 2.23 5.68 -0.97
N ALA A 59 1.03 6.24 -0.77
CA ALA A 59 0.40 7.07 -1.79
C ALA A 59 1.21 8.33 -2.09
N LYS A 60 1.80 8.94 -1.07
CA LYS A 60 2.66 10.09 -1.28
C LYS A 60 3.88 9.75 -2.12
N LYS A 61 4.51 8.61 -1.84
CA LYS A 61 5.65 8.16 -2.64
C LYS A 61 5.23 7.84 -4.07
N ALA A 62 4.05 7.24 -4.23
CA ALA A 62 3.53 6.92 -5.55
C ALA A 62 3.30 8.19 -6.37
N LYS A 63 2.83 9.24 -5.72
CA LYS A 63 2.61 10.52 -6.38
C LYS A 63 3.89 11.10 -6.95
N VAL A 64 4.98 11.00 -6.20
CA VAL A 64 6.29 11.46 -6.67
C VAL A 64 6.70 10.72 -7.93
N LYS A 65 6.34 9.45 -8.03
CA LYS A 65 6.65 8.64 -9.20
C LYS A 65 5.55 8.69 -10.26
N LYS A 66 4.55 9.54 -10.06
CA LYS A 66 3.45 9.73 -11.00
C LYS A 66 2.59 8.48 -11.19
N ILE A 67 2.50 7.66 -10.16
CA ILE A 67 1.63 6.49 -10.15
C ILE A 67 0.29 6.92 -9.58
N LYS A 68 -0.77 6.79 -10.36
CA LYS A 68 -2.10 7.23 -9.95
C LYS A 68 -3.06 6.08 -9.69
N GLU A 69 -2.93 5.02 -10.47
CA GLU A 69 -3.83 3.88 -10.39
C GLU A 69 -3.07 2.61 -10.13
N VAL A 70 -3.63 1.77 -9.28
CA VAL A 70 -3.03 0.48 -8.95
C VAL A 70 -4.13 -0.55 -8.84
N VAL A 71 -3.75 -1.83 -8.87
CA VAL A 71 -4.66 -2.92 -8.56
C VAL A 71 -4.35 -3.33 -7.12
N PHE A 72 -5.37 -3.35 -6.27
CA PHE A 72 -5.15 -3.70 -4.87
C PHE A 72 -5.11 -5.21 -4.72
N ASP A 73 -4.00 -5.71 -4.21
CA ASP A 73 -3.81 -7.13 -3.93
C ASP A 73 -3.59 -7.30 -2.44
N ARG A 74 -4.56 -7.85 -1.76
CA ARG A 74 -4.48 -8.06 -0.32
C ARG A 74 -3.72 -9.33 0.06
N SER A 75 -3.13 -10.02 -0.91
CA SER A 75 -2.25 -11.17 -0.68
C SER A 75 -2.90 -12.28 0.14
N GLY A 76 -4.20 -12.50 -0.07
CA GLY A 76 -4.93 -13.53 0.66
C GLY A 76 -5.46 -13.10 2.02
N TYR A 77 -5.06 -11.94 2.51
CA TYR A 77 -5.62 -11.42 3.76
C TYR A 77 -7.07 -10.99 3.56
N LYS A 78 -7.85 -11.07 4.61
CA LYS A 78 -9.22 -10.57 4.55
C LYS A 78 -9.18 -9.04 4.45
N TYR A 79 -10.13 -8.50 3.70
CA TYR A 79 -10.24 -7.05 3.57
C TYR A 79 -10.93 -6.51 4.82
N HIS A 80 -10.19 -6.46 5.91
CA HIS A 80 -10.72 -6.16 7.22
C HIS A 80 -9.58 -5.64 8.09
N GLY A 81 -9.91 -4.83 9.08
CA GLY A 81 -8.94 -4.33 10.05
C GLY A 81 -7.81 -3.55 9.39
N ARG A 82 -6.58 -3.96 9.67
CA ARG A 82 -5.41 -3.23 9.18
C ARG A 82 -5.31 -3.18 7.66
N VAL A 83 -5.70 -4.25 6.98
CA VAL A 83 -5.66 -4.27 5.52
C VAL A 83 -6.61 -3.23 4.94
N LYS A 84 -7.81 -3.15 5.49
CA LYS A 84 -8.79 -2.15 5.07
C LYS A 84 -8.32 -0.74 5.39
N ALA A 85 -7.75 -0.53 6.57
CA ALA A 85 -7.25 0.78 6.97
C ALA A 85 -6.13 1.25 6.04
N LEU A 86 -5.23 0.35 5.66
CA LEU A 86 -4.16 0.69 4.73
C LEU A 86 -4.74 1.08 3.37
N ALA A 87 -5.71 0.32 2.88
CA ALA A 87 -6.33 0.63 1.60
C ALA A 87 -7.02 2.00 1.62
N GLU A 88 -7.70 2.30 2.72
CA GLU A 88 -8.36 3.60 2.86
C GLU A 88 -7.35 4.73 2.90
N GLY A 89 -6.25 4.54 3.61
CA GLY A 89 -5.18 5.54 3.65
C GLY A 89 -4.59 5.79 2.28
N ALA A 90 -4.36 4.73 1.51
CA ALA A 90 -3.83 4.86 0.16
C ALA A 90 -4.80 5.62 -0.74
N ARG A 91 -6.10 5.34 -0.63
CA ARG A 91 -7.10 6.06 -1.41
C ARG A 91 -7.16 7.54 -1.02
N GLN A 92 -7.11 7.83 0.26
CA GLN A 92 -7.11 9.21 0.73
C GLN A 92 -5.86 9.96 0.27
N GLY A 93 -4.77 9.26 0.12
CA GLY A 93 -3.54 9.85 -0.39
C GLY A 93 -3.52 10.08 -1.89
N GLY A 94 -4.53 9.61 -2.61
CA GLY A 94 -4.69 9.87 -4.02
C GLY A 94 -4.60 8.67 -4.96
N LEU A 95 -4.34 7.48 -4.45
CA LEU A 95 -4.31 6.30 -5.30
C LEU A 95 -5.73 5.87 -5.64
N LYS A 96 -5.90 5.36 -6.85
CA LYS A 96 -7.19 4.87 -7.33
C LYS A 96 -7.14 3.36 -7.51
N PHE A 97 -8.10 2.70 -6.92
CA PHE A 97 -8.27 1.26 -7.11
C PHE A 97 -9.62 0.83 -6.59
#